data_044599b1b50d39e23733953367d7eaf9
#
_entry.id   044599b1b50d39e23733953367d7eaf9
#
_cell.length_a   1.000
_cell.length_b   1.000
_cell.length_c   1.000
_cell.angle_alpha   90.00
_cell.angle_beta   90.00
_cell.angle_gamma   90.00
#
_symmetry.space_group_name_H-M   'P 1'
#
loop_
_entity.id
_entity.type
_entity.pdbx_description
1 polymer ?
#
loop_
_entity_poly.entity_id
_entity_poly.type
_entity_poly.pdbx_seq_one_letter_code
_entity_poly.pdbx_strand_id
1 'polypeptide(L)'
;MEKNPLLLAAEQRLAEINEIRKTLLIENLHYGVIPGSSKPVLLKPGAELFMTLYGLTPTFHEEIEGVGLDRRITVTAEIKNPQGQGVGHGYGFASTLEDKFKWKKAGKEDYDAAPPEERRLVRTRRETLYFVRQNPDNVLNTVLKMARKRAMIDAVLTHFALSGYFTQDLEDDVIPVPTMAAALPNESPKETAPPLPNPRFLQAVNQLARTHGPDRLREAEKSVGIRLVDLASLSREAQVAGYQAVVKTLQALREKEKQEPDPFRNLEKVSA
;
A
#
# COMPACT_ATOMS: atom_id res chain seq x y z
N MET A 1 -9.68 -45.87 -5.61
CA MET A 1 -10.77 -44.94 -5.93
C MET A 1 -10.16 -43.80 -6.75
N GLU A 2 -10.57 -43.66 -8.00
CA GLU A 2 -10.16 -42.50 -8.82
C GLU A 2 -10.76 -41.23 -8.23
N LYS A 3 -9.92 -40.19 -8.08
CA LYS A 3 -10.40 -38.87 -7.63
C LYS A 3 -11.38 -38.31 -8.66
N ASN A 4 -12.44 -37.67 -8.18
CA ASN A 4 -13.39 -36.96 -9.05
C ASN A 4 -12.63 -35.93 -9.92
N PRO A 5 -12.77 -35.97 -11.27
CA PRO A 5 -12.07 -35.06 -12.16
C PRO A 5 -12.29 -33.57 -11.84
N LEU A 6 -13.49 -33.18 -11.38
CA LEU A 6 -13.78 -31.79 -10.97
C LEU A 6 -13.00 -31.41 -9.73
N LEU A 7 -12.84 -32.32 -8.76
CA LEU A 7 -12.06 -32.06 -7.56
C LEU A 7 -10.57 -31.89 -7.90
N LEU A 8 -10.03 -32.73 -8.79
CA LEU A 8 -8.65 -32.66 -9.24
C LEU A 8 -8.37 -31.32 -9.95
N ALA A 9 -9.27 -30.90 -10.84
CA ALA A 9 -9.16 -29.61 -11.53
C ALA A 9 -9.21 -28.41 -10.54
N ALA A 10 -10.09 -28.49 -9.53
CA ALA A 10 -10.16 -27.46 -8.49
C ALA A 10 -8.89 -27.40 -7.62
N GLU A 11 -8.35 -28.56 -7.22
CA GLU A 11 -7.08 -28.65 -6.49
C GLU A 11 -5.92 -28.04 -7.29
N GLN A 12 -5.83 -28.34 -8.59
CA GLN A 12 -4.81 -27.77 -9.48
C GLN A 12 -4.93 -26.26 -9.60
N ARG A 13 -6.16 -25.75 -9.78
CA ARG A 13 -6.40 -24.31 -9.87
C ARG A 13 -6.02 -23.56 -8.58
N LEU A 14 -6.39 -24.10 -7.43
CA LEU A 14 -6.02 -23.54 -6.14
C LEU A 14 -4.50 -23.57 -5.90
N ALA A 15 -3.83 -24.63 -6.31
CA ALA A 15 -2.38 -24.75 -6.22
C ALA A 15 -1.69 -23.69 -7.08
N GLU A 16 -2.15 -23.47 -8.33
CA GLU A 16 -1.65 -22.44 -9.23
C GLU A 16 -1.82 -21.01 -8.64
N ILE A 17 -3.01 -20.70 -8.14
CA ILE A 17 -3.28 -19.41 -7.49
C ILE A 17 -2.37 -19.20 -6.26
N ASN A 18 -2.16 -20.25 -5.46
CA ASN A 18 -1.25 -20.19 -4.32
C ASN A 18 0.21 -19.98 -4.73
N GLU A 19 0.64 -20.57 -5.85
CA GLU A 19 1.99 -20.36 -6.38
C GLU A 19 2.16 -18.93 -6.87
N ILE A 20 1.22 -18.40 -7.67
CA ILE A 20 1.20 -16.98 -8.10
C ILE A 20 1.30 -16.06 -6.89
N ARG A 21 0.49 -16.31 -5.85
CA ARG A 21 0.48 -15.51 -4.63
C ARG A 21 1.83 -15.49 -3.93
N LYS A 22 2.55 -16.60 -3.89
CA LYS A 22 3.83 -16.72 -3.20
C LYS A 22 5.01 -16.19 -4.01
N THR A 23 4.96 -16.31 -5.32
CA THR A 23 6.12 -16.07 -6.20
C THR A 23 6.06 -14.73 -6.94
N LEU A 24 4.86 -14.27 -7.31
CA LEU A 24 4.68 -13.09 -8.14
C LEU A 24 4.14 -11.88 -7.40
N LEU A 25 3.41 -12.06 -6.29
CA LEU A 25 2.90 -10.91 -5.54
C LEU A 25 4.00 -10.32 -4.66
N ILE A 26 4.19 -9.02 -4.80
CA ILE A 26 5.17 -8.21 -4.07
C ILE A 26 4.42 -7.32 -3.07
N GLU A 27 4.84 -7.37 -1.81
CA GLU A 27 4.30 -6.49 -0.77
C GLU A 27 4.57 -5.01 -1.08
N ASN A 28 3.64 -4.15 -0.73
CA ASN A 28 3.63 -2.71 -1.02
C ASN A 28 3.57 -2.34 -2.52
N LEU A 29 3.40 -3.33 -3.41
CA LEU A 29 3.12 -3.13 -4.83
C LEU A 29 1.79 -3.80 -5.22
N HIS A 30 1.65 -5.10 -4.94
CA HIS A 30 0.50 -5.90 -5.33
C HIS A 30 -0.49 -6.10 -4.18
N TYR A 31 -0.01 -6.06 -2.95
CA TYR A 31 -0.82 -6.09 -1.73
C TYR A 31 -0.17 -5.25 -0.63
N GLY A 32 -0.99 -4.79 0.32
CA GLY A 32 -0.53 -4.01 1.47
C GLY A 32 -0.98 -4.64 2.78
N VAL A 33 -0.15 -4.53 3.82
CA VAL A 33 -0.51 -4.94 5.18
C VAL A 33 -0.95 -3.71 5.96
N ILE A 34 -2.20 -3.71 6.43
CA ILE A 34 -2.76 -2.62 7.22
C ILE A 34 -2.76 -3.02 8.70
N PRO A 35 -2.19 -2.19 9.59
CA PRO A 35 -2.21 -2.45 11.01
C PRO A 35 -3.65 -2.63 11.54
N GLY A 36 -3.88 -3.73 12.26
CA GLY A 36 -5.19 -4.05 12.81
C GLY A 36 -6.10 -4.87 11.88
N SER A 37 -5.72 -5.08 10.62
CA SER A 37 -6.41 -6.01 9.74
C SER A 37 -5.90 -7.44 9.91
N SER A 38 -6.82 -8.41 9.91
CA SER A 38 -6.48 -9.84 9.96
C SER A 38 -5.93 -10.38 8.64
N LYS A 39 -6.13 -9.65 7.53
CA LYS A 39 -5.71 -10.03 6.18
C LYS A 39 -5.08 -8.83 5.48
N PRO A 40 -4.09 -9.04 4.59
CA PRO A 40 -3.60 -7.99 3.73
C PRO A 40 -4.69 -7.52 2.74
N VAL A 41 -4.54 -6.30 2.25
CA VAL A 41 -5.42 -5.70 1.23
C VAL A 41 -4.83 -5.94 -0.14
N LEU A 42 -5.64 -6.44 -1.09
CA LEU A 42 -5.23 -6.55 -2.48
C LEU A 42 -5.24 -5.16 -3.12
N LEU A 43 -4.09 -4.73 -3.63
CA LEU A 43 -3.95 -3.47 -4.34
C LEU A 43 -4.35 -3.60 -5.82
N LYS A 44 -4.67 -2.46 -6.46
CA LYS A 44 -5.02 -2.43 -7.89
C LYS A 44 -3.98 -3.14 -8.77
N PRO A 45 -2.66 -2.93 -8.64
CA PRO A 45 -1.67 -3.66 -9.43
C PRO A 45 -1.70 -5.17 -9.21
N GLY A 46 -2.06 -5.65 -8.02
CA GLY A 46 -2.23 -7.08 -7.77
C GLY A 46 -3.43 -7.67 -8.51
N ALA A 47 -4.56 -6.96 -8.53
CA ALA A 47 -5.71 -7.35 -9.32
C ALA A 47 -5.42 -7.35 -10.83
N GLU A 48 -4.72 -6.33 -11.32
CA GLU A 48 -4.28 -6.23 -12.73
C GLU A 48 -3.33 -7.37 -13.11
N LEU A 49 -2.44 -7.79 -12.20
CA LEU A 49 -1.54 -8.92 -12.43
C LEU A 49 -2.33 -10.22 -12.66
N PHE A 50 -3.29 -10.54 -11.78
CA PHE A 50 -4.15 -11.71 -11.96
C PHE A 50 -4.90 -11.68 -13.29
N MET A 51 -5.51 -10.54 -13.64
CA MET A 51 -6.20 -10.41 -14.93
C MET A 51 -5.26 -10.61 -16.10
N THR A 52 -4.04 -10.05 -16.05
CA THR A 52 -3.04 -10.20 -17.12
C THR A 52 -2.60 -11.65 -17.30
N LEU A 53 -2.33 -12.37 -16.20
CA LEU A 53 -1.90 -13.78 -16.26
C LEU A 53 -2.93 -14.69 -16.91
N TYR A 54 -4.22 -14.38 -16.76
CA TYR A 54 -5.32 -15.19 -17.32
C TYR A 54 -5.94 -14.57 -18.58
N GLY A 55 -5.34 -13.51 -19.14
CA GLY A 55 -5.84 -12.84 -20.33
C GLY A 55 -7.22 -12.19 -20.17
N LEU A 56 -7.56 -11.83 -18.93
CA LEU A 56 -8.87 -11.25 -18.61
C LEU A 56 -8.88 -9.74 -18.85
N THR A 57 -10.02 -9.20 -19.31
CA THR A 57 -10.22 -7.77 -19.56
C THR A 57 -11.44 -7.27 -18.81
N PRO A 58 -11.33 -6.20 -18.01
CA PRO A 58 -12.47 -5.61 -17.33
C PRO A 58 -13.22 -4.62 -18.25
N THR A 59 -14.54 -4.65 -18.21
CA THR A 59 -15.43 -3.58 -18.71
C THR A 59 -16.20 -3.01 -17.54
N PHE A 60 -16.46 -1.69 -17.59
CA PHE A 60 -17.10 -0.99 -16.48
C PHE A 60 -18.43 -0.37 -16.93
N HIS A 61 -19.44 -0.52 -16.11
CA HIS A 61 -20.73 0.14 -16.23
C HIS A 61 -20.91 1.02 -15.00
N GLU A 62 -21.08 2.32 -15.22
CA GLU A 62 -21.19 3.32 -14.16
C GLU A 62 -22.59 3.89 -14.09
N GLU A 63 -23.07 4.03 -12.85
CA GLU A 63 -24.29 4.74 -12.50
C GLU A 63 -23.92 5.89 -11.57
N ILE A 64 -24.29 7.12 -11.97
CA ILE A 64 -24.01 8.32 -11.18
C ILE A 64 -25.35 8.90 -10.73
N GLU A 65 -25.54 8.96 -9.42
CA GLU A 65 -26.73 9.48 -8.78
C GLU A 65 -26.40 10.71 -7.93
N GLY A 66 -27.47 11.43 -7.54
CA GLY A 66 -27.39 12.57 -6.64
C GLY A 66 -27.27 13.92 -7.35
N VAL A 67 -27.53 14.97 -6.59
CA VAL A 67 -27.52 16.37 -7.04
C VAL A 67 -26.76 17.26 -6.05
N GLY A 68 -26.35 18.44 -6.52
CA GLY A 68 -25.66 19.41 -5.67
C GLY A 68 -24.34 18.85 -5.12
N LEU A 69 -24.20 18.84 -3.82
CA LEU A 69 -22.97 18.42 -3.12
C LEU A 69 -22.87 16.91 -2.90
N ASP A 70 -23.92 16.16 -3.19
CA ASP A 70 -23.94 14.69 -3.04
C ASP A 70 -23.89 14.04 -4.43
N ARG A 71 -22.82 13.35 -4.73
CA ARG A 71 -22.67 12.50 -5.92
C ARG A 71 -22.26 11.12 -5.46
N ARG A 72 -23.01 10.12 -5.89
CA ARG A 72 -22.80 8.70 -5.61
C ARG A 72 -22.53 8.00 -6.92
N ILE A 73 -21.48 7.19 -6.94
CA ILE A 73 -21.07 6.46 -8.13
C ILE A 73 -21.05 4.99 -7.76
N THR A 74 -21.89 4.23 -8.44
CA THR A 74 -21.87 2.76 -8.40
C THR A 74 -21.27 2.27 -9.70
N VAL A 75 -20.35 1.31 -9.61
CA VAL A 75 -19.68 0.71 -10.75
C VAL A 75 -19.83 -0.80 -10.68
N THR A 76 -20.24 -1.40 -11.79
CA THR A 76 -20.14 -2.82 -12.03
C THR A 76 -18.95 -3.07 -12.95
N ALA A 77 -17.99 -3.87 -12.50
CA ALA A 77 -16.90 -4.37 -13.32
C ALA A 77 -17.25 -5.78 -13.81
N GLU A 78 -17.39 -5.97 -15.11
CA GLU A 78 -17.54 -7.28 -15.75
C GLU A 78 -16.15 -7.72 -16.24
N ILE A 79 -15.74 -8.93 -15.86
CA ILE A 79 -14.51 -9.55 -16.33
C ILE A 79 -14.82 -10.44 -17.52
N LYS A 80 -14.12 -10.24 -18.64
CA LYS A 80 -14.26 -11.02 -19.88
C LYS A 80 -13.02 -11.83 -20.15
N ASN A 81 -13.24 -13.07 -20.64
CA ASN A 81 -12.15 -13.91 -21.13
C ASN A 81 -11.66 -13.44 -22.54
N PRO A 82 -10.57 -14.03 -23.10
CA PRO A 82 -10.08 -13.67 -24.44
C PRO A 82 -11.10 -13.86 -25.57
N GLN A 83 -12.15 -14.65 -25.35
CA GLN A 83 -13.24 -14.87 -26.32
C GLN A 83 -14.35 -13.82 -26.17
N GLY A 84 -14.21 -12.86 -25.25
CA GLY A 84 -15.18 -11.80 -25.00
C GLY A 84 -16.38 -12.23 -24.14
N GLN A 85 -16.38 -13.44 -23.59
CA GLN A 85 -17.45 -13.93 -22.74
C GLN A 85 -17.25 -13.39 -21.31
N GLY A 86 -18.33 -12.95 -20.67
CA GLY A 86 -18.34 -12.57 -19.25
C GLY A 86 -18.12 -13.81 -18.37
N VAL A 87 -17.09 -13.76 -17.51
CA VAL A 87 -16.73 -14.85 -16.61
C VAL A 87 -16.88 -14.51 -15.13
N GLY A 88 -17.13 -13.24 -14.83
CA GLY A 88 -17.35 -12.77 -13.47
C GLY A 88 -17.65 -11.27 -13.45
N HIS A 89 -18.14 -10.81 -12.30
CA HIS A 89 -18.40 -9.40 -12.07
C HIS A 89 -18.11 -9.04 -10.62
N GLY A 90 -17.94 -7.75 -10.37
CA GLY A 90 -17.80 -7.19 -9.03
C GLY A 90 -18.36 -5.79 -8.97
N TYR A 91 -18.64 -5.33 -7.77
CA TYR A 91 -19.27 -4.05 -7.51
C TYR A 91 -18.35 -3.11 -6.74
N GLY A 92 -18.45 -1.83 -7.04
CA GLY A 92 -17.72 -0.80 -6.32
C GLY A 92 -18.58 0.46 -6.19
N PHE A 93 -18.55 1.02 -5.00
CA PHE A 93 -19.27 2.24 -4.68
C PHE A 93 -18.29 3.29 -4.16
N ALA A 94 -18.49 4.56 -4.54
CA ALA A 94 -17.81 5.70 -3.95
C ALA A 94 -18.72 6.93 -3.97
N SER A 95 -18.50 7.86 -3.04
CA SER A 95 -19.33 9.05 -2.90
C SER A 95 -18.48 10.27 -2.57
N THR A 96 -18.90 11.44 -3.06
CA THR A 96 -18.33 12.73 -2.67
C THR A 96 -18.56 13.08 -1.19
N LEU A 97 -19.41 12.29 -0.50
CA LEU A 97 -19.66 12.41 0.94
C LEU A 97 -18.66 11.65 1.79
N GLU A 98 -17.83 10.76 1.21
CA GLU A 98 -16.74 10.12 1.97
C GLU A 98 -15.79 11.21 2.50
N ASP A 99 -15.38 11.12 3.75
CA ASP A 99 -14.61 12.18 4.43
C ASP A 99 -13.37 12.63 3.66
N LYS A 100 -12.69 11.71 2.99
CA LYS A 100 -11.51 11.98 2.13
C LYS A 100 -11.81 12.81 0.89
N PHE A 101 -13.05 12.79 0.39
CA PHE A 101 -13.51 13.56 -0.76
C PHE A 101 -14.35 14.76 -0.37
N LYS A 102 -14.96 14.71 0.81
CA LYS A 102 -15.84 15.75 1.31
C LYS A 102 -15.07 16.98 1.78
N TRP A 103 -13.91 16.79 2.38
CA TRP A 103 -13.17 17.83 3.03
C TRP A 103 -11.82 18.08 2.38
N LYS A 104 -11.45 19.34 2.18
CA LYS A 104 -10.08 19.76 1.82
C LYS A 104 -9.46 20.57 2.96
N LYS A 105 -8.17 20.41 3.19
CA LYS A 105 -7.41 21.27 4.10
C LYS A 105 -7.41 22.71 3.54
N ALA A 106 -7.65 23.67 4.41
CA ALA A 106 -7.77 25.09 4.05
C ALA A 106 -6.93 25.97 4.97
N GLY A 107 -6.69 27.19 4.55
CA GLY A 107 -6.20 28.25 5.43
C GLY A 107 -7.25 28.70 6.44
N LYS A 108 -6.81 29.44 7.47
CA LYS A 108 -7.74 29.98 8.45
C LYS A 108 -8.72 30.98 7.83
N GLU A 109 -8.26 31.77 6.85
CA GLU A 109 -9.08 32.76 6.14
C GLU A 109 -10.23 32.09 5.37
N ASP A 110 -9.92 31.06 4.58
CA ASP A 110 -10.94 30.28 3.84
C ASP A 110 -11.93 29.58 4.80
N TYR A 111 -11.42 29.10 5.93
CA TYR A 111 -12.24 28.46 6.97
C TYR A 111 -13.21 29.47 7.58
N ASP A 112 -12.74 30.67 7.94
CA ASP A 112 -13.57 31.69 8.59
C ASP A 112 -14.61 32.28 7.60
N ALA A 113 -14.32 32.31 6.30
CA ALA A 113 -15.21 32.73 5.24
C ALA A 113 -16.27 31.67 4.87
N ALA A 114 -16.04 30.40 5.16
CA ALA A 114 -16.95 29.32 4.81
C ALA A 114 -18.16 29.26 5.77
N PRO A 115 -19.35 28.87 5.29
CA PRO A 115 -20.53 28.63 6.12
C PRO A 115 -20.23 27.60 7.22
N PRO A 116 -20.85 27.72 8.42
CA PRO A 116 -20.60 26.80 9.54
C PRO A 116 -20.80 25.32 9.21
N GLU A 117 -21.76 24.99 8.35
CA GLU A 117 -22.07 23.64 7.88
C GLU A 117 -21.08 23.11 6.83
N GLU A 118 -20.30 23.99 6.22
CA GLU A 118 -19.30 23.66 5.22
C GLU A 118 -17.87 23.74 5.71
N ARG A 119 -17.68 23.86 7.02
CA ARG A 119 -16.37 23.93 7.64
C ARG A 119 -16.21 22.95 8.77
N ARG A 120 -14.99 22.45 8.98
CA ARG A 120 -14.65 21.51 10.04
C ARG A 120 -13.30 21.90 10.64
N LEU A 121 -13.21 21.92 11.95
CA LEU A 121 -11.98 22.17 12.69
C LEU A 121 -11.55 20.90 13.42
N VAL A 122 -10.28 20.53 13.26
CA VAL A 122 -9.67 19.39 13.94
C VAL A 122 -8.48 19.88 14.76
N ARG A 123 -8.55 19.69 16.08
CA ARG A 123 -7.45 20.01 16.98
C ARG A 123 -6.62 18.76 17.23
N THR A 124 -5.35 18.83 16.88
CA THR A 124 -4.37 17.81 17.22
C THR A 124 -3.51 18.28 18.39
N ARG A 125 -2.66 17.40 18.94
CA ARG A 125 -1.71 17.80 20.00
C ARG A 125 -0.66 18.81 19.51
N ARG A 126 -0.43 18.92 18.19
CA ARG A 126 0.63 19.76 17.60
C ARG A 126 0.10 21.01 16.89
N GLU A 127 -1.08 20.92 16.29
CA GLU A 127 -1.62 21.99 15.44
C GLU A 127 -3.15 21.94 15.37
N THR A 128 -3.75 23.07 14.99
CA THR A 128 -5.15 23.17 14.61
C THR A 128 -5.25 23.08 13.11
N LEU A 129 -6.02 22.12 12.60
CA LEU A 129 -6.25 21.92 11.17
C LEU A 129 -7.62 22.45 10.80
N TYR A 130 -7.67 23.23 9.75
CA TYR A 130 -8.87 23.82 9.19
C TYR A 130 -9.26 23.06 7.92
N PHE A 131 -10.53 22.73 7.78
CA PHE A 131 -11.09 22.04 6.61
C PHE A 131 -12.33 22.79 6.14
N VAL A 132 -12.47 22.90 4.82
CA VAL A 132 -13.68 23.40 4.17
C VAL A 132 -14.24 22.34 3.24
N ARG A 133 -15.55 22.41 3.01
CA ARG A 133 -16.21 21.51 2.08
C ARG A 133 -15.65 21.68 0.68
N GLN A 134 -15.35 20.56 0.03
CA GLN A 134 -14.82 20.54 -1.32
C GLN A 134 -15.96 20.56 -2.34
N ASN A 135 -15.79 21.31 -3.43
CA ASN A 135 -16.74 21.22 -4.56
C ASN A 135 -16.68 19.80 -5.15
N PRO A 136 -17.82 19.08 -5.23
CA PRO A 136 -17.88 17.71 -5.77
C PRO A 136 -17.29 17.60 -7.17
N ASP A 137 -17.47 18.58 -8.04
CA ASP A 137 -16.98 18.54 -9.42
C ASP A 137 -15.46 18.44 -9.51
N ASN A 138 -14.74 19.00 -8.52
CA ASN A 138 -13.28 18.93 -8.45
C ASN A 138 -12.77 17.51 -8.15
N VAL A 139 -13.59 16.67 -7.53
CA VAL A 139 -13.21 15.32 -7.09
C VAL A 139 -13.95 14.21 -7.80
N LEU A 140 -14.96 14.53 -8.64
CA LEU A 140 -15.82 13.54 -9.27
C LEU A 140 -15.04 12.47 -10.05
N ASN A 141 -14.01 12.88 -10.80
CA ASN A 141 -13.15 11.94 -11.50
C ASN A 141 -12.37 11.03 -10.54
N THR A 142 -11.95 11.54 -9.38
CA THR A 142 -11.27 10.74 -8.36
C THR A 142 -12.22 9.74 -7.71
N VAL A 143 -13.45 10.17 -7.42
CA VAL A 143 -14.52 9.31 -6.88
C VAL A 143 -14.86 8.20 -7.87
N LEU A 144 -15.00 8.52 -9.18
CA LEU A 144 -15.23 7.54 -10.24
C LEU A 144 -14.10 6.50 -10.31
N LYS A 145 -12.85 6.95 -10.33
CA LYS A 145 -11.68 6.05 -10.34
C LYS A 145 -11.65 5.15 -9.10
N MET A 146 -12.09 5.65 -7.95
CA MET A 146 -12.18 4.88 -6.72
C MET A 146 -13.27 3.81 -6.81
N ALA A 147 -14.46 4.15 -7.29
CA ALA A 147 -15.55 3.19 -7.51
C ALA A 147 -15.12 2.08 -8.50
N ARG A 148 -14.49 2.45 -9.63
CA ARG A 148 -13.92 1.47 -10.59
C ARG A 148 -12.86 0.57 -9.98
N LYS A 149 -11.95 1.13 -9.16
CA LYS A 149 -10.92 0.36 -8.45
C LYS A 149 -11.57 -0.67 -7.53
N ARG A 150 -12.53 -0.26 -6.72
CA ARG A 150 -13.27 -1.14 -5.81
C ARG A 150 -13.97 -2.27 -6.56
N ALA A 151 -14.71 -1.93 -7.64
CA ALA A 151 -15.41 -2.92 -8.46
C ALA A 151 -14.46 -3.95 -9.08
N MET A 152 -13.32 -3.50 -9.61
CA MET A 152 -12.34 -4.39 -10.22
C MET A 152 -11.70 -5.33 -9.19
N ILE A 153 -11.34 -4.83 -8.01
CA ILE A 153 -10.75 -5.66 -6.95
C ILE A 153 -11.77 -6.68 -6.46
N ASP A 154 -13.03 -6.29 -6.26
CA ASP A 154 -14.11 -7.20 -5.88
C ASP A 154 -14.32 -8.32 -6.90
N ALA A 155 -14.37 -7.97 -8.19
CA ALA A 155 -14.47 -8.95 -9.28
C ALA A 155 -13.31 -9.96 -9.26
N VAL A 156 -12.07 -9.50 -9.07
CA VAL A 156 -10.88 -10.36 -9.02
C VAL A 156 -10.88 -11.23 -7.77
N LEU A 157 -11.17 -10.68 -6.59
CA LEU A 157 -11.25 -11.44 -5.35
C LEU A 157 -12.27 -12.58 -5.45
N THR A 158 -13.41 -12.29 -6.02
CA THR A 158 -14.49 -13.27 -6.20
C THR A 158 -14.14 -14.31 -7.26
N HIS A 159 -13.68 -13.89 -8.44
CA HIS A 159 -13.39 -14.79 -9.56
C HIS A 159 -12.27 -15.79 -9.24
N PHE A 160 -11.23 -15.34 -8.54
CA PHE A 160 -10.07 -16.18 -8.18
C PHE A 160 -10.16 -16.80 -6.79
N ALA A 161 -11.29 -16.67 -6.08
CA ALA A 161 -11.47 -17.15 -4.71
C ALA A 161 -10.39 -16.62 -3.73
N LEU A 162 -9.97 -15.36 -3.91
CA LEU A 162 -8.91 -14.74 -3.14
C LEU A 162 -9.37 -14.12 -1.81
N SER A 163 -10.68 -14.04 -1.56
CA SER A 163 -11.24 -13.46 -0.33
C SER A 163 -10.81 -14.19 0.96
N GLY A 164 -10.30 -15.43 0.82
CA GLY A 164 -9.64 -16.14 1.92
C GLY A 164 -8.28 -15.55 2.33
N TYR A 165 -7.60 -14.88 1.42
CA TYR A 165 -6.23 -14.38 1.56
C TYR A 165 -6.14 -12.86 1.66
N PHE A 166 -7.05 -12.14 1.02
CA PHE A 166 -7.06 -10.69 0.92
C PHE A 166 -8.41 -10.10 1.30
N THR A 167 -8.38 -8.84 1.70
CA THR A 167 -9.55 -7.97 1.80
C THR A 167 -9.41 -6.77 0.85
N GLN A 168 -10.50 -6.02 0.62
CA GLN A 168 -10.48 -4.85 -0.28
C GLN A 168 -10.72 -3.52 0.46
N ASP A 169 -11.28 -3.54 1.66
CA ASP A 169 -12.02 -2.38 2.20
C ASP A 169 -11.19 -1.44 3.08
N LEU A 170 -9.88 -1.73 3.30
CA LEU A 170 -9.10 -1.00 4.31
C LEU A 170 -8.06 -0.02 3.75
N GLU A 171 -7.85 0.05 2.43
CA GLU A 171 -6.89 0.99 1.84
C GLU A 171 -7.28 2.46 2.04
N ASP A 172 -8.57 2.70 2.13
CA ASP A 172 -9.15 4.03 2.12
C ASP A 172 -9.24 4.65 3.51
N ASP A 173 -9.15 3.83 4.57
CA ASP A 173 -9.25 4.27 5.97
C ASP A 173 -7.91 4.73 6.56
N VAL A 174 -6.82 4.64 5.81
CA VAL A 174 -5.45 4.98 6.26
C VAL A 174 -5.10 6.46 6.12
N ILE A 175 -6.04 7.35 5.87
CA ILE A 175 -5.85 8.75 6.22
C ILE A 175 -6.26 8.88 7.68
N PRO A 176 -5.33 9.14 8.62
CA PRO A 176 -5.73 9.38 10.00
C PRO A 176 -6.46 10.74 10.06
N VAL A 177 -7.74 10.72 9.73
CA VAL A 177 -8.65 11.75 10.21
C VAL A 177 -8.85 11.40 11.68
N PRO A 178 -8.44 12.24 12.64
CA PRO A 178 -8.67 11.95 14.05
C PRO A 178 -10.18 11.84 14.27
N THR A 179 -10.68 10.62 14.38
CA THR A 179 -12.08 10.35 14.72
C THR A 179 -12.29 10.83 16.15
N MET A 180 -13.26 11.69 16.36
CA MET A 180 -13.66 12.22 17.68
C MET A 180 -14.34 11.16 18.58
N ALA A 181 -13.90 9.91 18.54
CA ALA A 181 -14.41 8.86 19.40
C ALA A 181 -13.38 8.43 20.46
N ALA A 182 -12.72 9.39 21.14
CA ALA A 182 -11.95 9.10 22.35
C ALA A 182 -11.81 10.34 23.24
N ALA A 183 -12.94 10.81 23.74
CA ALA A 183 -12.96 11.70 24.90
C ALA A 183 -13.91 11.12 25.94
N LEU A 184 -13.49 10.05 26.61
CA LEU A 184 -13.94 9.70 27.97
C LEU A 184 -12.71 9.28 28.77
N PRO A 185 -12.57 9.76 30.02
CA PRO A 185 -11.42 9.51 30.87
C PRO A 185 -11.56 8.21 31.64
N ASN A 186 -10.43 7.61 31.95
CA ASN A 186 -10.18 6.49 32.87
C ASN A 186 -10.16 5.10 32.23
N GLU A 187 -8.93 4.57 32.09
CA GLU A 187 -8.50 3.45 32.91
C GLU A 187 -7.03 3.10 32.67
N SER A 188 -6.39 2.65 33.73
CA SER A 188 -5.05 2.15 34.00
C SER A 188 -4.15 1.62 32.86
N PRO A 189 -2.82 1.65 33.02
CA PRO A 189 -1.86 1.31 31.98
C PRO A 189 -1.88 -0.20 31.68
N LYS A 190 -2.37 -0.59 30.51
CA LYS A 190 -2.12 -1.90 29.94
C LYS A 190 -0.83 -1.84 29.11
N GLU A 191 -0.02 -2.85 29.27
CA GLU A 191 1.23 -3.13 28.55
C GLU A 191 1.18 -2.69 27.08
N THR A 192 2.08 -1.79 26.73
CA THR A 192 2.19 -1.23 25.39
C THR A 192 2.70 -2.30 24.42
N ALA A 193 1.89 -2.62 23.44
CA ALA A 193 2.38 -3.29 22.23
C ALA A 193 3.58 -2.51 21.65
N PRO A 194 4.59 -3.19 21.07
CA PRO A 194 5.77 -2.53 20.52
C PRO A 194 5.33 -1.51 19.44
N PRO A 195 5.99 -0.35 19.39
CA PRO A 195 5.66 0.69 18.41
C PRO A 195 5.81 0.18 16.98
N LEU A 196 4.86 0.53 16.12
CA LEU A 196 4.85 0.12 14.71
C LEU A 196 6.09 0.61 13.97
N PRO A 197 6.64 -0.20 13.04
CA PRO A 197 7.80 0.18 12.25
C PRO A 197 7.58 1.47 11.45
N ASN A 198 8.55 2.38 11.48
CA ASN A 198 8.49 3.65 10.77
C ASN A 198 8.62 3.43 9.24
N PRO A 199 7.57 3.67 8.43
CA PRO A 199 7.58 3.37 7.00
C PRO A 199 8.59 4.22 6.21
N ARG A 200 8.83 5.46 6.63
CA ARG A 200 9.84 6.33 6.00
C ARG A 200 11.25 5.83 6.25
N PHE A 201 11.49 5.28 7.44
CA PHE A 201 12.78 4.68 7.77
C PHE A 201 13.01 3.41 6.95
N LEU A 202 12.02 2.54 6.81
CA LEU A 202 12.10 1.35 5.96
C LEU A 202 12.32 1.70 4.49
N GLN A 203 11.70 2.76 3.98
CA GLN A 203 11.98 3.26 2.63
C GLN A 203 13.45 3.69 2.46
N ALA A 204 14.01 4.40 3.45
CA ALA A 204 15.41 4.80 3.42
C ALA A 204 16.36 3.58 3.44
N VAL A 205 16.05 2.56 4.24
CA VAL A 205 16.80 1.29 4.28
C VAL A 205 16.75 0.56 2.94
N ASN A 206 15.58 0.47 2.32
CA ASN A 206 15.40 -0.12 0.99
C ASN A 206 16.15 0.66 -0.10
N GLN A 207 16.16 1.98 -0.02
CA GLN A 207 16.96 2.83 -0.91
C GLN A 207 18.46 2.53 -0.75
N LEU A 208 18.93 2.39 0.48
CA LEU A 208 20.33 2.08 0.78
C LEU A 208 20.73 0.71 0.19
N ALA A 209 19.86 -0.30 0.33
CA ALA A 209 20.06 -1.62 -0.25
C ALA A 209 20.13 -1.59 -1.80
N ARG A 210 19.30 -0.77 -2.43
CA ARG A 210 19.33 -0.58 -3.90
C ARG A 210 20.60 0.12 -4.38
N THR A 211 21.10 1.08 -3.60
CA THR A 211 22.27 1.91 -3.97
C THR A 211 23.59 1.14 -3.81
N HIS A 212 23.71 0.33 -2.78
CA HIS A 212 24.97 -0.35 -2.40
C HIS A 212 24.97 -1.86 -2.66
N GLY A 213 23.83 -2.44 -2.95
CA GLY A 213 23.61 -3.88 -3.04
C GLY A 213 23.27 -4.52 -1.67
N PRO A 214 22.43 -5.57 -1.67
CA PRO A 214 21.96 -6.19 -0.43
C PRO A 214 23.06 -6.86 0.38
N ASP A 215 24.06 -7.44 -0.28
CA ASP A 215 25.15 -8.15 0.39
C ASP A 215 26.09 -7.19 1.14
N ARG A 216 26.44 -6.07 0.52
CA ARG A 216 27.23 -5.01 1.16
C ARG A 216 26.49 -4.36 2.32
N LEU A 217 25.18 -4.18 2.18
CA LEU A 217 24.39 -3.68 3.30
C LEU A 217 24.43 -4.64 4.49
N ARG A 218 24.28 -5.94 4.25
CA ARG A 218 24.39 -6.97 5.30
C ARG A 218 25.77 -7.01 5.96
N GLU A 219 26.83 -6.85 5.19
CA GLU A 219 28.20 -6.77 5.70
C GLU A 219 28.40 -5.55 6.59
N ALA A 220 27.91 -4.39 6.17
CA ALA A 220 27.97 -3.17 6.98
C ALA A 220 27.14 -3.28 8.26
N GLU A 221 25.91 -3.83 8.18
CA GLU A 221 25.06 -4.11 9.34
C GLU A 221 25.75 -5.06 10.33
N LYS A 222 26.38 -6.12 9.83
CA LYS A 222 27.15 -7.08 10.64
C LYS A 222 28.35 -6.42 11.30
N SER A 223 29.06 -5.54 10.61
CA SER A 223 30.24 -4.81 11.15
C SER A 223 29.86 -3.84 12.27
N VAL A 224 28.66 -3.25 12.20
CA VAL A 224 28.13 -2.33 13.21
C VAL A 224 27.41 -3.09 14.34
N GLY A 225 27.04 -4.36 14.11
CA GLY A 225 26.26 -5.16 15.05
C GLY A 225 24.78 -4.76 15.11
N ILE A 226 24.25 -4.11 14.07
CA ILE A 226 22.89 -3.56 14.02
C ILE A 226 22.23 -3.98 12.70
N ARG A 227 21.01 -4.50 12.78
CA ARG A 227 20.14 -4.66 11.62
C ARG A 227 19.18 -3.46 11.54
N LEU A 228 19.26 -2.71 10.46
CA LEU A 228 18.44 -1.49 10.28
C LEU A 228 16.94 -1.77 10.38
N VAL A 229 16.49 -2.91 9.88
CA VAL A 229 15.07 -3.30 9.95
C VAL A 229 14.57 -3.38 11.40
N ASP A 230 15.40 -3.85 12.32
CA ASP A 230 15.05 -4.01 13.74
C ASP A 230 14.92 -2.64 14.45
N LEU A 231 15.54 -1.59 13.91
CA LEU A 231 15.41 -0.23 14.42
C LEU A 231 14.10 0.47 14.01
N ALA A 232 13.37 -0.08 13.04
CA ALA A 232 12.19 0.58 12.48
C ALA A 232 11.09 0.85 13.52
N SER A 233 11.04 0.08 14.59
CA SER A 233 10.11 0.22 15.72
C SER A 233 10.65 1.03 16.89
N LEU A 234 11.90 1.50 16.83
CA LEU A 234 12.55 2.23 17.91
C LEU A 234 12.34 3.76 17.77
N SER A 235 12.91 4.52 18.72
CA SER A 235 12.86 5.98 18.69
C SER A 235 13.51 6.56 17.45
N ARG A 236 13.11 7.78 17.04
CA ARG A 236 13.72 8.48 15.90
C ARG A 236 15.22 8.68 16.07
N GLU A 237 15.68 8.91 17.29
CA GLU A 237 17.10 9.07 17.61
C GLU A 237 17.87 7.78 17.35
N ALA A 238 17.36 6.62 17.80
CA ALA A 238 17.95 5.31 17.55
C ALA A 238 17.98 4.97 16.05
N GLN A 239 16.91 5.29 15.31
CA GLN A 239 16.83 5.10 13.85
C GLN A 239 17.91 5.92 13.14
N VAL A 240 18.06 7.21 13.49
CA VAL A 240 19.05 8.11 12.88
C VAL A 240 20.46 7.65 13.20
N ALA A 241 20.75 7.35 14.46
CA ALA A 241 22.08 6.90 14.90
C ALA A 241 22.49 5.59 14.20
N GLY A 242 21.62 4.59 14.18
CA GLY A 242 21.90 3.31 13.51
C GLY A 242 22.06 3.46 11.99
N TYR A 243 21.23 4.24 11.34
CA TYR A 243 21.34 4.52 9.91
C TYR A 243 22.67 5.20 9.56
N GLN A 244 23.05 6.23 10.31
CA GLN A 244 24.33 6.95 10.11
C GLN A 244 25.54 6.02 10.31
N ALA A 245 25.52 5.16 11.31
CA ALA A 245 26.57 4.19 11.57
C ALA A 245 26.78 3.23 10.38
N VAL A 246 25.69 2.67 9.85
CA VAL A 246 25.73 1.76 8.69
C VAL A 246 26.17 2.49 7.42
N VAL A 247 25.69 3.71 7.17
CA VAL A 247 26.12 4.52 6.01
C VAL A 247 27.61 4.82 6.05
N LYS A 248 28.13 5.20 7.21
CA LYS A 248 29.57 5.44 7.40
C LYS A 248 30.41 4.20 7.11
N THR A 249 29.95 3.03 7.53
CA THR A 249 30.62 1.75 7.26
C THR A 249 30.57 1.39 5.77
N LEU A 250 29.44 1.60 5.10
CA LEU A 250 29.31 1.41 3.65
C LEU A 250 30.26 2.31 2.84
N GLN A 251 30.45 3.56 3.27
CA GLN A 251 31.41 4.47 2.67
C GLN A 251 32.85 3.97 2.86
N ALA A 252 33.20 3.52 4.06
CA ALA A 252 34.53 2.96 4.36
C ALA A 252 34.83 1.68 3.56
N LEU A 253 33.86 0.79 3.40
CA LEU A 253 33.99 -0.40 2.55
C LEU A 253 34.23 -0.04 1.07
N ARG A 254 33.52 0.96 0.57
CA ARG A 254 33.70 1.45 -0.82
C ARG A 254 35.07 2.09 -1.04
N GLU A 255 35.62 2.77 -0.03
CA GLU A 255 36.97 3.36 -0.14
C GLU A 255 38.06 2.30 -0.11
N LYS A 256 37.91 1.24 0.72
CA LYS A 256 38.84 0.09 0.73
C LYS A 256 38.89 -0.62 -0.60
N GLU A 257 37.74 -0.90 -1.25
CA GLU A 257 37.70 -1.52 -2.57
C GLU A 257 38.38 -0.69 -3.66
N LYS A 258 38.33 0.65 -3.56
CA LYS A 258 39.06 1.53 -4.48
C LYS A 258 40.57 1.51 -4.30
N GLN A 259 41.04 1.12 -3.11
CA GLN A 259 42.47 1.04 -2.77
C GLN A 259 43.06 -0.34 -3.01
N GLU A 260 42.23 -1.39 -3.14
CA GLU A 260 42.73 -2.72 -3.54
C GLU A 260 43.19 -2.68 -5.02
N PRO A 261 44.42 -3.12 -5.31
CA PRO A 261 44.92 -3.17 -6.67
C PRO A 261 44.08 -4.19 -7.48
N ASP A 262 43.62 -3.79 -8.64
CA ASP A 262 42.88 -4.64 -9.58
C ASP A 262 43.66 -5.94 -9.84
N PRO A 263 43.15 -7.11 -9.42
CA PRO A 263 43.85 -8.39 -9.56
C PRO A 263 44.07 -8.76 -11.05
N PHE A 264 43.37 -8.11 -11.98
CA PHE A 264 43.49 -8.37 -13.43
C PHE A 264 44.49 -7.42 -14.15
N ARG A 265 44.99 -6.37 -13.47
CA ARG A 265 45.90 -5.38 -14.07
C ARG A 265 47.25 -5.97 -14.58
N ASN A 266 47.61 -7.18 -14.09
CA ASN A 266 48.80 -7.88 -14.49
C ASN A 266 48.63 -8.90 -15.64
N LEU A 267 47.38 -9.18 -16.07
CA LEU A 267 47.12 -10.13 -17.13
C LEU A 267 47.35 -9.54 -18.51
N GLU A 268 47.27 -8.21 -18.69
CA GLU A 268 47.55 -7.54 -19.98
C GLU A 268 49.04 -7.43 -20.30
N LYS A 269 49.97 -7.72 -19.36
CA LYS A 269 51.41 -7.64 -19.58
C LYS A 269 52.08 -8.96 -19.99
N VAL A 270 51.34 -10.06 -20.11
CA VAL A 270 51.89 -11.39 -20.44
C VAL A 270 51.62 -11.78 -21.90
N SER A 271 50.95 -10.92 -22.70
CA SER A 271 50.65 -11.17 -24.12
C SER A 271 51.25 -10.10 -25.06
N ALA A 272 52.47 -9.66 -24.80
CA ALA A 272 53.25 -8.87 -25.73
C ALA A 272 54.63 -9.51 -25.95
#